data_8fbc6eee0249b7fc36aa0c29648467f5
#
_entry.id   8fbc6eee0249b7fc36aa0c29648467f5
#
_cell.length_a   1.000
_cell.length_b   1.000
_cell.length_c   1.000
_cell.angle_alpha   90.00
_cell.angle_beta   90.00
_cell.angle_gamma   90.00
#
_symmetry.space_group_name_H-M   'P 1'
#
loop_
_entity.id
_entity.type
_entity.pdbx_description
1 polymer ?
#
loop_
_entity_poly.entity_id
_entity_poly.type
_entity_poly.pdbx_seq_one_letter_code
_entity_poly.pdbx_strand_id
1 'polypeptide(L)'
;MGKHRASWKRWSRELEKKPKEPGGCCLFQMIFVLALTILAYNLWNWVWPNVRHDIPNTIDRAFSYNDRIEQRGPLAYGNHEDRKLYIYRSEDAPEDGLLPVLVFFHGGGWANGDPAQYGFIGRNFAPKGFVVVNVGYRLLPEGKYPAMLADGAAALRWTTQNIRKYGGDPERIYLMGHSAGAYNAVMLGLDRRWTRRLGLPDDTIDGVIGLAGPYDFLPLESDNAKDAFGETQRIAETQPVNFARRNAPPMLLATGFQDESVERDNAEALYDALAAKGARARHVVFNDLGHAGIIMTLARPFDDSRFGDPRVEDAVTTFLRELEQDAARERTRAARRARELQATRDAQSQAEAQGAAATSPGDEVQASGDIQPSGG
;
A
#
# COMPACT_ATOMS: atom_id res chain seq x y z
N MET A 1 -33.69 -51.75 74.69
CA MET A 1 -32.97 -52.35 73.51
C MET A 1 -33.89 -52.49 72.32
N GLY A 2 -34.43 -51.44 71.71
CA GLY A 2 -35.43 -51.58 70.62
C GLY A 2 -35.44 -50.51 69.59
N LYS A 3 -34.55 -49.48 69.63
CA LYS A 3 -34.59 -48.35 68.72
C LYS A 3 -33.49 -48.37 67.63
N HIS A 4 -32.48 -49.20 67.74
CA HIS A 4 -31.37 -49.23 66.75
C HIS A 4 -31.58 -50.19 65.56
N ARG A 5 -32.52 -51.11 65.60
CA ARG A 5 -32.78 -52.05 64.48
C ARG A 5 -33.61 -51.47 63.34
N ALA A 6 -34.34 -50.39 63.57
CA ALA A 6 -35.17 -49.76 62.53
C ALA A 6 -34.39 -48.81 61.60
N SER A 7 -33.25 -48.26 62.03
CA SER A 7 -32.42 -47.36 61.21
C SER A 7 -31.62 -48.12 60.13
N TRP A 8 -31.12 -49.31 60.46
CA TRP A 8 -30.34 -50.11 59.49
C TRP A 8 -31.15 -50.63 58.31
N LYS A 9 -32.40 -51.00 58.50
CA LYS A 9 -33.28 -51.44 57.42
C LYS A 9 -33.74 -50.31 56.48
N ARG A 10 -33.60 -49.07 56.89
CA ARG A 10 -33.89 -47.92 56.04
C ARG A 10 -32.67 -47.57 55.20
N TRP A 11 -31.48 -47.73 55.76
CA TRP A 11 -30.20 -47.47 55.07
C TRP A 11 -29.88 -48.50 54.00
N SER A 12 -30.13 -49.80 54.24
CA SER A 12 -29.93 -50.85 53.28
C SER A 12 -30.88 -50.79 52.06
N ARG A 13 -32.07 -50.21 52.22
CA ARG A 13 -33.02 -49.99 51.12
C ARG A 13 -32.68 -48.77 50.26
N GLU A 14 -31.89 -47.83 50.72
CA GLU A 14 -31.39 -46.73 49.90
C GLU A 14 -30.19 -47.12 49.06
N LEU A 15 -29.40 -48.08 49.49
CA LEU A 15 -28.26 -48.60 48.72
C LEU A 15 -28.65 -49.58 47.59
N GLU A 16 -29.88 -50.15 47.63
CA GLU A 16 -30.41 -51.01 46.56
C GLU A 16 -31.10 -50.25 45.44
N LYS A 17 -31.15 -48.93 45.46
CA LYS A 17 -31.61 -48.18 44.29
C LYS A 17 -30.50 -48.24 43.25
N LYS A 18 -30.65 -49.15 42.26
CA LYS A 18 -29.85 -49.17 41.04
C LYS A 18 -29.75 -47.72 40.51
N PRO A 19 -28.57 -47.28 40.10
CA PRO A 19 -28.47 -46.00 39.40
C PRO A 19 -29.45 -46.04 38.24
N LYS A 20 -30.33 -45.06 38.13
CA LYS A 20 -31.17 -44.90 36.94
C LYS A 20 -30.23 -44.87 35.75
N GLU A 21 -30.33 -45.82 34.85
CA GLU A 21 -29.66 -45.76 33.56
C GLU A 21 -29.98 -44.37 32.96
N PRO A 22 -28.98 -43.66 32.44
CA PRO A 22 -29.24 -42.38 31.79
C PRO A 22 -30.26 -42.65 30.69
N GLY A 23 -31.48 -42.12 30.90
CA GLY A 23 -32.60 -42.36 30.00
C GLY A 23 -32.18 -42.01 28.57
N GLY A 24 -32.67 -42.72 27.57
CA GLY A 24 -32.29 -42.58 26.15
C GLY A 24 -32.32 -41.14 25.61
N CYS A 25 -32.92 -40.19 26.37
CA CYS A 25 -32.90 -38.76 26.10
C CYS A 25 -31.49 -38.15 26.24
N CYS A 26 -30.66 -38.56 27.22
CA CYS A 26 -29.31 -38.06 27.38
C CYS A 26 -28.36 -38.53 26.28
N LEU A 27 -28.50 -39.79 25.87
CA LEU A 27 -27.70 -40.37 24.77
C LEU A 27 -28.04 -39.65 23.44
N PHE A 28 -29.33 -39.44 23.20
CA PHE A 28 -29.80 -38.73 22.00
C PHE A 28 -29.34 -37.28 21.97
N GLN A 29 -29.36 -36.58 23.11
CA GLN A 29 -28.83 -35.24 23.24
C GLN A 29 -27.31 -35.19 23.01
N MET A 30 -26.54 -36.13 23.54
CA MET A 30 -25.11 -36.23 23.30
C MET A 30 -24.78 -36.50 21.83
N ILE A 31 -25.51 -37.43 21.17
CA ILE A 31 -25.35 -37.71 19.73
C ILE A 31 -25.71 -36.48 18.90
N PHE A 32 -26.78 -35.75 19.26
CA PHE A 32 -27.21 -34.53 18.57
C PHE A 32 -26.19 -33.43 18.72
N VAL A 33 -25.66 -33.19 19.92
CA VAL A 33 -24.58 -32.20 20.14
C VAL A 33 -23.31 -32.58 19.36
N LEU A 34 -22.93 -33.87 19.37
CA LEU A 34 -21.79 -34.36 18.60
C LEU A 34 -21.99 -34.17 17.10
N ALA A 35 -23.20 -34.47 16.60
CA ALA A 35 -23.53 -34.25 15.20
C ALA A 35 -23.49 -32.77 14.81
N LEU A 36 -23.99 -31.86 15.68
CA LEU A 36 -23.90 -30.44 15.47
C LEU A 36 -22.46 -29.92 15.52
N THR A 37 -21.63 -30.43 16.42
CA THR A 37 -20.20 -30.04 16.47
C THR A 37 -19.43 -30.53 15.26
N ILE A 38 -19.71 -31.76 14.78
CA ILE A 38 -19.12 -32.29 13.53
C ILE A 38 -19.60 -31.47 12.33
N LEU A 39 -20.88 -31.13 12.26
CA LEU A 39 -21.44 -30.30 11.20
C LEU A 39 -20.80 -28.87 11.22
N ALA A 40 -20.72 -28.28 12.40
CA ALA A 40 -20.07 -26.97 12.58
C ALA A 40 -18.59 -27.02 12.22
N TYR A 41 -17.88 -28.10 12.59
CA TYR A 41 -16.48 -28.30 12.25
C TYR A 41 -16.28 -28.47 10.73
N ASN A 42 -17.13 -29.29 10.07
CA ASN A 42 -17.06 -29.46 8.62
C ASN A 42 -17.45 -28.18 7.86
N LEU A 43 -18.50 -27.48 8.33
CA LEU A 43 -18.90 -26.19 7.78
C LEU A 43 -17.78 -25.16 7.96
N TRP A 44 -17.14 -25.11 9.13
CA TRP A 44 -15.99 -24.29 9.41
C TRP A 44 -14.82 -24.58 8.44
N ASN A 45 -14.44 -25.85 8.29
CA ASN A 45 -13.37 -26.26 7.39
C ASN A 45 -13.69 -26.03 5.90
N TRP A 46 -14.98 -26.06 5.53
CA TRP A 46 -15.42 -25.78 4.16
C TRP A 46 -15.53 -24.27 3.89
N VAL A 47 -16.08 -23.52 4.85
CA VAL A 47 -16.29 -22.05 4.70
C VAL A 47 -15.02 -21.29 4.99
N TRP A 48 -14.27 -21.69 6.03
CA TRP A 48 -13.12 -20.96 6.53
C TRP A 48 -12.01 -20.70 5.49
N PRO A 49 -11.59 -21.65 4.65
CA PRO A 49 -10.59 -21.37 3.61
C PRO A 49 -11.05 -20.31 2.60
N ASN A 50 -12.35 -20.21 2.35
CA ASN A 50 -12.92 -19.27 1.38
C ASN A 50 -13.26 -17.91 1.98
N VAL A 51 -13.54 -17.83 3.27
CA VAL A 51 -14.01 -16.61 3.96
C VAL A 51 -12.90 -15.92 4.75
N ARG A 52 -11.93 -16.66 5.28
CA ARG A 52 -10.89 -16.11 6.16
C ARG A 52 -10.12 -14.93 5.57
N HIS A 53 -9.92 -14.92 4.26
CA HIS A 53 -9.21 -13.86 3.57
C HIS A 53 -10.05 -12.59 3.37
N ASP A 54 -11.39 -12.71 3.42
CA ASP A 54 -12.29 -11.56 3.28
C ASP A 54 -12.85 -11.04 4.61
N ILE A 55 -12.54 -11.71 5.73
CA ILE A 55 -13.04 -11.32 7.06
C ILE A 55 -12.68 -9.87 7.40
N PRO A 56 -11.43 -9.41 7.27
CA PRO A 56 -11.09 -8.03 7.60
C PRO A 56 -11.91 -7.04 6.78
N ASN A 57 -12.05 -7.28 5.49
CA ASN A 57 -12.82 -6.41 4.59
C ASN A 57 -14.32 -6.43 4.87
N THR A 58 -14.87 -7.59 5.28
CA THR A 58 -16.28 -7.75 5.62
C THR A 58 -16.60 -7.04 6.95
N ILE A 59 -15.76 -7.19 7.96
CA ILE A 59 -15.89 -6.48 9.23
C ILE A 59 -15.77 -4.98 9.00
N ASP A 60 -14.73 -4.54 8.30
CA ASP A 60 -14.50 -3.13 8.00
C ASP A 60 -15.71 -2.50 7.28
N ARG A 61 -16.32 -3.18 6.30
CA ARG A 61 -17.54 -2.69 5.64
C ARG A 61 -18.70 -2.46 6.62
N ALA A 62 -18.85 -3.31 7.62
CA ALA A 62 -19.90 -3.17 8.62
C ALA A 62 -19.68 -1.92 9.50
N PHE A 63 -18.44 -1.56 9.78
CA PHE A 63 -18.09 -0.37 10.57
C PHE A 63 -17.93 0.89 9.71
N SER A 64 -17.78 0.75 8.39
CA SER A 64 -17.59 1.85 7.43
C SER A 64 -18.85 2.16 6.61
N TYR A 65 -20.03 1.65 7.00
CA TYR A 65 -21.26 1.79 6.19
C TYR A 65 -21.72 3.24 6.01
N ASN A 66 -21.33 4.15 6.89
CA ASN A 66 -21.62 5.59 6.79
C ASN A 66 -20.55 6.37 6.02
N ASP A 67 -19.46 5.73 5.61
CA ASP A 67 -18.38 6.42 4.92
C ASP A 67 -18.83 6.73 3.48
N ARG A 68 -18.66 7.96 3.10
CA ARG A 68 -18.95 8.44 1.75
C ARG A 68 -17.73 8.19 0.86
N ILE A 69 -17.55 6.92 0.46
CA ILE A 69 -16.41 6.48 -0.37
C ILE A 69 -16.93 5.99 -1.72
N GLU A 70 -16.53 6.68 -2.75
CA GLU A 70 -16.70 6.21 -4.11
C GLU A 70 -15.70 5.09 -4.40
N GLN A 71 -16.21 3.92 -4.78
CA GLN A 71 -15.41 2.78 -5.26
C GLN A 71 -15.66 2.55 -6.74
N ARG A 72 -14.58 2.44 -7.52
CA ARG A 72 -14.61 2.08 -8.93
C ARG A 72 -13.84 0.80 -9.18
N GLY A 73 -14.35 -0.08 -10.01
CA GLY A 73 -13.69 -1.33 -10.38
C GLY A 73 -14.61 -2.56 -10.27
N PRO A 74 -14.12 -3.74 -10.72
CA PRO A 74 -12.77 -3.94 -11.24
C PRO A 74 -12.49 -3.24 -12.58
N LEU A 75 -11.32 -2.61 -12.69
CA LEU A 75 -10.82 -1.99 -13.91
C LEU A 75 -9.62 -2.80 -14.40
N ALA A 76 -9.65 -3.28 -15.64
CA ALA A 76 -8.55 -4.04 -16.21
C ALA A 76 -7.40 -3.11 -16.63
N TYR A 77 -6.16 -3.49 -16.29
CA TYR A 77 -4.94 -2.86 -16.77
C TYR A 77 -4.10 -3.78 -17.69
N GLY A 78 -4.68 -4.93 -18.05
CA GLY A 78 -4.08 -5.93 -18.96
C GLY A 78 -5.06 -7.06 -19.26
N ASN A 79 -4.63 -8.06 -20.02
CA ASN A 79 -5.50 -9.11 -20.55
C ASN A 79 -5.69 -10.32 -19.61
N HIS A 80 -5.02 -10.35 -18.45
CA HIS A 80 -5.15 -11.43 -17.47
C HIS A 80 -6.20 -11.05 -16.42
N GLU A 81 -6.95 -12.02 -15.88
CA GLU A 81 -8.03 -11.78 -14.89
C GLU A 81 -7.51 -11.16 -13.58
N ASP A 82 -6.28 -11.47 -13.17
CA ASP A 82 -5.64 -10.87 -12.00
C ASP A 82 -5.12 -9.45 -12.26
N ARG A 83 -5.00 -9.04 -13.53
CA ARG A 83 -4.57 -7.69 -13.91
C ARG A 83 -5.72 -6.69 -13.85
N LYS A 84 -6.28 -6.57 -12.65
CA LYS A 84 -7.40 -5.69 -12.30
C LYS A 84 -7.02 -4.79 -11.12
N LEU A 85 -7.71 -3.67 -11.01
CA LEU A 85 -7.54 -2.75 -9.90
C LEU A 85 -8.88 -2.15 -9.46
N TYR A 86 -8.89 -1.65 -8.23
CA TYR A 86 -10.01 -0.92 -7.65
C TYR A 86 -9.53 0.45 -7.19
N ILE A 87 -10.33 1.47 -7.42
CA ILE A 87 -10.03 2.85 -7.04
C ILE A 87 -11.00 3.29 -5.97
N TYR A 88 -10.49 3.96 -4.94
CA TYR A 88 -11.27 4.51 -3.83
C TYR A 88 -10.97 6.00 -3.70
N ARG A 89 -12.00 6.81 -3.57
CA ARG A 89 -11.92 8.24 -3.34
C ARG A 89 -13.01 8.66 -2.35
N SER A 90 -12.71 9.57 -1.44
CA SER A 90 -13.74 10.17 -0.59
C SER A 90 -14.67 11.05 -1.43
N GLU A 91 -15.99 10.92 -1.27
CA GLU A 91 -16.97 11.83 -1.87
C GLU A 91 -16.88 13.24 -1.27
N ASP A 92 -16.33 13.36 -0.04
CA ASP A 92 -16.11 14.64 0.62
C ASP A 92 -14.80 15.31 0.19
N ALA A 93 -14.02 14.67 -0.71
CA ALA A 93 -12.82 15.27 -1.25
C ALA A 93 -13.14 16.48 -2.13
N PRO A 94 -12.29 17.52 -2.12
CA PRO A 94 -12.49 18.70 -2.94
C PRO A 94 -12.70 18.34 -4.42
N GLU A 95 -13.68 18.95 -5.08
CA GLU A 95 -13.89 18.79 -6.51
C GLU A 95 -12.76 19.41 -7.32
N ASP A 96 -12.24 20.55 -6.83
CA ASP A 96 -11.09 21.24 -7.40
C ASP A 96 -9.79 20.75 -6.80
N GLY A 97 -8.90 20.27 -7.66
CA GLY A 97 -7.58 19.79 -7.28
C GLY A 97 -7.44 18.26 -7.30
N LEU A 98 -6.22 17.82 -7.58
CA LEU A 98 -5.89 16.42 -7.62
C LEU A 98 -5.30 15.98 -6.29
N LEU A 99 -5.67 14.79 -5.83
CA LEU A 99 -5.18 14.18 -4.61
C LEU A 99 -3.94 13.31 -4.86
N PRO A 100 -3.02 13.16 -3.91
CA PRO A 100 -1.95 12.17 -4.00
C PRO A 100 -2.53 10.76 -4.13
N VAL A 101 -1.79 9.88 -4.78
CA VAL A 101 -2.22 8.52 -5.10
C VAL A 101 -1.46 7.52 -4.26
N LEU A 102 -2.17 6.64 -3.57
CA LEU A 102 -1.61 5.51 -2.84
C LEU A 102 -1.93 4.22 -3.59
N VAL A 103 -0.92 3.61 -4.22
CA VAL A 103 -1.04 2.34 -4.94
C VAL A 103 -0.69 1.20 -3.99
N PHE A 104 -1.65 0.33 -3.71
CA PHE A 104 -1.50 -0.77 -2.76
C PHE A 104 -1.43 -2.13 -3.45
N PHE A 105 -0.44 -2.93 -3.07
CA PHE A 105 -0.24 -4.32 -3.49
C PHE A 105 -0.56 -5.27 -2.34
N HIS A 106 -1.49 -6.20 -2.58
CA HIS A 106 -1.93 -7.15 -1.57
C HIS A 106 -0.90 -8.24 -1.27
N GLY A 107 -1.01 -8.84 -0.08
CA GLY A 107 -0.23 -10.02 0.31
C GLY A 107 -0.81 -11.33 -0.22
N GLY A 108 -0.30 -12.46 0.30
CA GLY A 108 -0.77 -13.80 -0.03
C GLY A 108 0.29 -14.71 -0.62
N GLY A 109 1.58 -14.44 -0.37
CA GLY A 109 2.71 -15.31 -0.75
C GLY A 109 2.82 -15.52 -2.26
N TRP A 110 2.41 -14.55 -3.08
CA TRP A 110 2.35 -14.63 -4.55
C TRP A 110 1.43 -15.74 -5.09
N ALA A 111 0.79 -16.53 -4.23
CA ALA A 111 -0.07 -17.66 -4.58
C ALA A 111 -1.56 -17.37 -4.36
N ASN A 112 -1.89 -16.38 -3.52
CA ASN A 112 -3.24 -16.06 -3.11
C ASN A 112 -3.44 -14.55 -3.02
N GLY A 113 -4.71 -14.13 -2.96
CA GLY A 113 -5.12 -12.76 -2.74
C GLY A 113 -5.95 -12.20 -3.89
N ASP A 114 -6.76 -11.20 -3.56
CA ASP A 114 -7.55 -10.44 -4.51
C ASP A 114 -7.61 -8.98 -4.03
N PRO A 115 -7.38 -7.98 -4.88
CA PRO A 115 -7.42 -6.58 -4.48
C PRO A 115 -8.76 -6.14 -3.89
N ALA A 116 -9.87 -6.85 -4.21
CA ALA A 116 -11.18 -6.58 -3.63
C ALA A 116 -11.25 -6.89 -2.13
N GLN A 117 -10.47 -7.87 -1.64
CA GLN A 117 -10.40 -8.25 -0.23
C GLN A 117 -9.72 -7.21 0.65
N TYR A 118 -8.96 -6.30 0.03
CA TYR A 118 -8.25 -5.21 0.70
C TYR A 118 -8.96 -3.86 0.56
N GLY A 119 -10.28 -3.87 0.32
CA GLY A 119 -11.09 -2.65 0.23
C GLY A 119 -10.99 -1.74 1.46
N PHE A 120 -10.70 -2.31 2.64
CA PHE A 120 -10.46 -1.56 3.87
C PHE A 120 -9.28 -0.57 3.75
N ILE A 121 -8.25 -0.87 2.96
CA ILE A 121 -7.15 0.08 2.69
C ILE A 121 -7.70 1.33 1.98
N GLY A 122 -8.56 1.13 0.97
CA GLY A 122 -9.23 2.24 0.28
C GLY A 122 -10.08 3.06 1.23
N ARG A 123 -10.91 2.42 2.06
CA ARG A 123 -11.78 3.10 3.04
C ARG A 123 -11.02 3.78 4.17
N ASN A 124 -9.84 3.26 4.53
CA ASN A 124 -9.00 3.89 5.53
C ASN A 124 -8.30 5.15 5.00
N PHE A 125 -7.67 5.10 3.83
CA PHE A 125 -6.81 6.18 3.35
C PHE A 125 -7.52 7.22 2.46
N ALA A 126 -8.66 6.88 1.83
CA ALA A 126 -9.40 7.86 1.02
C ALA A 126 -9.93 9.06 1.84
N PRO A 127 -10.48 8.89 3.06
CA PRO A 127 -10.89 10.02 3.91
C PRO A 127 -9.70 10.87 4.39
N LYS A 128 -8.47 10.32 4.33
CA LYS A 128 -7.24 11.02 4.70
C LYS A 128 -6.65 11.86 3.55
N GLY A 129 -7.37 11.97 2.44
CA GLY A 129 -7.03 12.82 1.29
C GLY A 129 -6.18 12.12 0.23
N PHE A 130 -6.32 10.80 0.07
CA PHE A 130 -5.67 10.04 -1.01
C PHE A 130 -6.70 9.48 -1.98
N VAL A 131 -6.31 9.37 -3.25
CA VAL A 131 -6.93 8.40 -4.16
C VAL A 131 -6.18 7.08 -3.99
N VAL A 132 -6.88 6.02 -3.58
CA VAL A 132 -6.26 4.72 -3.32
C VAL A 132 -6.52 3.79 -4.50
N VAL A 133 -5.48 3.10 -4.95
CA VAL A 133 -5.55 2.12 -6.05
C VAL A 133 -5.11 0.76 -5.52
N ASN A 134 -6.05 -0.13 -5.25
CA ASN A 134 -5.74 -1.52 -4.88
C ASN A 134 -5.47 -2.35 -6.14
N VAL A 135 -4.29 -2.92 -6.24
CA VAL A 135 -3.78 -3.60 -7.43
C VAL A 135 -3.73 -5.11 -7.22
N GLY A 136 -4.36 -5.85 -8.14
CA GLY A 136 -4.11 -7.28 -8.33
C GLY A 136 -2.94 -7.48 -9.29
N TYR A 137 -2.33 -8.64 -9.23
CA TYR A 137 -1.23 -9.06 -10.09
C TYR A 137 -1.28 -10.58 -10.26
N ARG A 138 -0.70 -11.11 -11.32
CA ARG A 138 -0.72 -12.57 -11.54
C ARG A 138 -0.14 -13.31 -10.36
N LEU A 139 -0.86 -14.34 -9.95
CA LEU A 139 -0.50 -15.25 -8.90
C LEU A 139 0.12 -16.53 -9.47
N LEU A 140 0.73 -17.34 -8.62
CA LEU A 140 1.23 -18.65 -9.01
C LEU A 140 0.08 -19.52 -9.59
N PRO A 141 0.38 -20.35 -10.60
CA PRO A 141 1.72 -20.61 -11.17
C PRO A 141 2.18 -19.61 -12.24
N GLU A 142 1.33 -18.70 -12.74
CA GLU A 142 1.63 -17.80 -13.86
C GLU A 142 2.35 -16.53 -13.45
N GLY A 143 2.23 -16.18 -12.16
CA GLY A 143 2.85 -15.00 -11.55
C GLY A 143 4.27 -15.20 -11.05
N LYS A 144 5.02 -16.24 -11.49
CA LYS A 144 6.43 -16.43 -11.14
C LYS A 144 7.27 -15.20 -11.48
N TYR A 145 8.36 -15.00 -10.73
CA TYR A 145 9.33 -13.95 -11.06
C TYR A 145 9.84 -14.12 -12.51
N PRO A 146 9.81 -13.09 -13.33
CA PRO A 146 9.55 -11.69 -12.99
C PRO A 146 8.12 -11.19 -13.27
N ALA A 147 7.15 -12.08 -13.51
CA ALA A 147 5.81 -11.70 -13.99
C ALA A 147 5.05 -10.80 -13.02
N MET A 148 5.08 -11.09 -11.70
CA MET A 148 4.42 -10.26 -10.68
C MET A 148 4.92 -8.81 -10.67
N LEU A 149 6.23 -8.60 -10.89
CA LEU A 149 6.82 -7.25 -10.95
C LEU A 149 6.50 -6.53 -12.27
N ALA A 150 6.47 -7.28 -13.39
CA ALA A 150 6.03 -6.73 -14.66
C ALA A 150 4.57 -6.26 -14.60
N ASP A 151 3.72 -6.98 -13.89
CA ASP A 151 2.33 -6.60 -13.67
C ASP A 151 2.22 -5.36 -12.78
N GLY A 152 2.97 -5.32 -11.67
CA GLY A 152 3.03 -4.14 -10.82
C GLY A 152 3.48 -2.88 -11.56
N ALA A 153 4.51 -2.99 -12.41
CA ALA A 153 4.96 -1.89 -13.26
C ALA A 153 3.89 -1.48 -14.29
N ALA A 154 3.17 -2.44 -14.87
CA ALA A 154 2.08 -2.16 -15.80
C ALA A 154 0.89 -1.45 -15.10
N ALA A 155 0.56 -1.85 -13.86
CA ALA A 155 -0.44 -1.19 -13.06
C ALA A 155 -0.03 0.26 -12.71
N LEU A 156 1.24 0.48 -12.36
CA LEU A 156 1.78 1.81 -12.13
C LEU A 156 1.69 2.68 -13.39
N ARG A 157 2.05 2.15 -14.56
CA ARG A 157 1.88 2.86 -15.84
C ARG A 157 0.42 3.19 -16.12
N TRP A 158 -0.48 2.23 -15.90
CA TRP A 158 -1.91 2.49 -16.06
C TRP A 158 -2.37 3.62 -15.13
N THR A 159 -1.92 3.61 -13.88
CA THR A 159 -2.21 4.64 -12.89
C THR A 159 -1.74 6.01 -13.36
N THR A 160 -0.49 6.16 -13.77
CA THR A 160 0.03 7.46 -14.27
C THR A 160 -0.76 7.98 -15.47
N GLN A 161 -1.29 7.11 -16.33
CA GLN A 161 -2.02 7.50 -17.53
C GLN A 161 -3.50 7.80 -17.29
N ASN A 162 -4.12 7.23 -16.25
CA ASN A 162 -5.57 7.25 -16.09
C ASN A 162 -6.07 7.90 -14.82
N ILE A 163 -5.25 7.97 -13.76
CA ILE A 163 -5.73 8.30 -12.41
C ILE A 163 -6.31 9.71 -12.29
N ARG A 164 -5.92 10.64 -13.17
CA ARG A 164 -6.47 11.99 -13.24
C ARG A 164 -7.99 12.00 -13.43
N LYS A 165 -8.55 11.04 -14.16
CA LYS A 165 -10.00 10.86 -14.38
C LYS A 165 -10.75 10.50 -13.09
N TYR A 166 -10.02 10.06 -12.08
CA TYR A 166 -10.52 9.64 -10.77
C TYR A 166 -10.09 10.59 -9.66
N GLY A 167 -9.61 11.80 -10.03
CA GLY A 167 -9.19 12.83 -9.08
C GLY A 167 -7.82 12.63 -8.46
N GLY A 168 -7.01 11.68 -8.96
CA GLY A 168 -5.65 11.43 -8.50
C GLY A 168 -4.61 12.21 -9.30
N ASP A 169 -3.52 12.60 -8.63
CA ASP A 169 -2.39 13.29 -9.22
C ASP A 169 -1.33 12.29 -9.71
N PRO A 170 -1.11 12.14 -11.02
CA PRO A 170 -0.11 11.23 -11.55
C PRO A 170 1.34 11.63 -11.24
N GLU A 171 1.55 12.85 -10.71
CA GLU A 171 2.86 13.36 -10.30
C GLU A 171 3.11 13.22 -8.79
N ARG A 172 2.19 12.56 -8.05
CA ARG A 172 2.30 12.30 -6.61
C ARG A 172 1.85 10.87 -6.31
N ILE A 173 2.76 9.91 -6.51
CA ILE A 173 2.46 8.48 -6.40
C ILE A 173 3.30 7.84 -5.31
N TYR A 174 2.60 7.23 -4.35
CA TYR A 174 3.16 6.44 -3.27
C TYR A 174 2.79 4.98 -3.47
N LEU A 175 3.74 4.07 -3.21
CA LEU A 175 3.48 2.64 -3.21
C LEU A 175 3.36 2.13 -1.78
N MET A 176 2.42 1.24 -1.53
CA MET A 176 2.31 0.50 -0.29
C MET A 176 2.03 -0.96 -0.60
N GLY A 177 2.52 -1.86 0.23
CA GLY A 177 2.19 -3.26 0.12
C GLY A 177 2.33 -4.00 1.45
N HIS A 178 1.72 -5.18 1.53
CA HIS A 178 1.82 -6.08 2.66
C HIS A 178 2.42 -7.42 2.23
N SER A 179 3.36 -7.98 3.02
CA SER A 179 3.93 -9.31 2.77
C SER A 179 4.51 -9.43 1.35
N ALA A 180 4.06 -10.38 0.53
CA ALA A 180 4.43 -10.50 -0.90
C ALA A 180 4.18 -9.20 -1.70
N GLY A 181 3.13 -8.45 -1.37
CA GLY A 181 2.86 -7.15 -1.98
C GLY A 181 3.84 -6.06 -1.55
N ALA A 182 4.37 -6.13 -0.31
CA ALA A 182 5.43 -5.24 0.15
C ALA A 182 6.73 -5.49 -0.64
N TYR A 183 7.06 -6.74 -0.91
CA TYR A 183 8.14 -7.09 -1.85
C TYR A 183 7.93 -6.43 -3.22
N ASN A 184 6.72 -6.56 -3.80
CA ASN A 184 6.41 -5.98 -5.09
C ASN A 184 6.58 -4.45 -5.08
N ALA A 185 6.03 -3.76 -4.08
CA ALA A 185 6.13 -2.31 -3.95
C ALA A 185 7.59 -1.84 -3.79
N VAL A 186 8.36 -2.51 -2.93
CA VAL A 186 9.76 -2.17 -2.65
C VAL A 186 10.64 -2.44 -3.87
N MET A 187 10.48 -3.57 -4.57
CA MET A 187 11.22 -3.86 -5.80
C MET A 187 10.94 -2.84 -6.90
N LEU A 188 9.68 -2.41 -7.08
CA LEU A 188 9.34 -1.36 -8.04
C LEU A 188 10.00 -0.02 -7.69
N GLY A 189 10.11 0.30 -6.40
CA GLY A 189 10.80 1.50 -5.94
C GLY A 189 12.32 1.43 -6.08
N LEU A 190 12.92 0.25 -5.93
CA LEU A 190 14.37 0.08 -5.93
C LEU A 190 14.94 -0.23 -7.31
N ASP A 191 14.36 -1.18 -8.02
CA ASP A 191 14.87 -1.62 -9.33
C ASP A 191 14.21 -0.86 -10.49
N ARG A 192 14.85 0.19 -10.91
CA ARG A 192 14.38 1.05 -12.03
C ARG A 192 14.18 0.33 -13.35
N ARG A 193 14.70 -0.89 -13.53
CA ARG A 193 14.49 -1.66 -14.76
C ARG A 193 13.01 -1.86 -15.05
N TRP A 194 12.17 -1.99 -14.03
CA TRP A 194 10.73 -2.25 -14.17
C TRP A 194 9.98 -1.03 -14.70
N THR A 195 10.25 0.16 -14.15
CA THR A 195 9.60 1.41 -14.58
C THR A 195 10.14 1.92 -15.91
N ARG A 196 11.46 1.88 -16.10
CA ARG A 196 12.12 2.34 -17.34
C ARG A 196 11.70 1.56 -18.58
N ARG A 197 11.49 0.24 -18.48
CA ARG A 197 10.98 -0.59 -19.60
C ARG A 197 9.63 -0.13 -20.12
N LEU A 198 8.86 0.57 -19.30
CA LEU A 198 7.55 1.11 -19.67
C LEU A 198 7.59 2.61 -19.97
N GLY A 199 8.77 3.21 -20.02
CA GLY A 199 8.95 4.63 -20.32
C GLY A 199 8.52 5.56 -19.18
N LEU A 200 8.45 5.05 -17.95
CA LEU A 200 8.15 5.89 -16.78
C LEU A 200 9.41 6.63 -16.32
N PRO A 201 9.29 7.90 -15.90
CA PRO A 201 10.37 8.66 -15.29
C PRO A 201 10.94 7.97 -14.04
N ASP A 202 12.21 8.23 -13.72
CA ASP A 202 12.89 7.66 -12.56
C ASP A 202 12.33 8.14 -11.21
N ASP A 203 11.64 9.26 -11.23
CA ASP A 203 10.99 9.95 -10.11
C ASP A 203 9.46 9.76 -10.08
N THR A 204 8.93 8.78 -10.80
CA THR A 204 7.50 8.45 -10.79
C THR A 204 6.99 8.04 -9.41
N ILE A 205 7.85 7.50 -8.54
CA ILE A 205 7.49 6.99 -7.21
C ILE A 205 8.07 7.92 -6.15
N ASP A 206 7.20 8.62 -5.42
CA ASP A 206 7.55 9.61 -4.39
C ASP A 206 7.84 9.01 -3.03
N GLY A 207 7.39 7.78 -2.76
CA GLY A 207 7.67 7.06 -1.53
C GLY A 207 7.15 5.64 -1.56
N VAL A 208 7.72 4.78 -0.69
CA VAL A 208 7.34 3.37 -0.61
C VAL A 208 7.12 2.96 0.85
N ILE A 209 6.05 2.22 1.11
CA ILE A 209 5.71 1.66 2.41
C ILE A 209 5.65 0.14 2.28
N GLY A 210 6.53 -0.54 2.98
CA GLY A 210 6.57 -1.99 3.07
C GLY A 210 6.11 -2.47 4.44
N LEU A 211 4.98 -3.19 4.47
CA LEU A 211 4.40 -3.76 5.68
C LEU A 211 4.72 -5.26 5.72
N ALA A 212 5.53 -5.72 6.68
CA ALA A 212 5.89 -7.12 6.89
C ALA A 212 6.39 -7.85 5.62
N GLY A 213 7.25 -7.20 4.84
CA GLY A 213 7.71 -7.71 3.54
C GLY A 213 9.05 -8.44 3.60
N PRO A 214 9.26 -9.46 2.73
CA PRO A 214 10.55 -10.12 2.56
C PRO A 214 11.45 -9.31 1.63
N TYR A 215 12.67 -8.98 2.10
CA TYR A 215 13.59 -8.12 1.35
C TYR A 215 15.00 -8.70 1.25
N ASP A 216 15.34 -9.66 2.12
CA ASP A 216 16.56 -10.46 2.11
C ASP A 216 16.22 -11.87 2.60
N PHE A 217 15.70 -12.71 1.72
CA PHE A 217 15.06 -13.99 2.07
C PHE A 217 15.69 -15.19 1.36
N LEU A 218 16.99 -15.17 1.22
CA LEU A 218 17.75 -16.35 0.77
C LEU A 218 18.42 -17.05 1.95
N PRO A 219 18.42 -18.38 1.97
CA PRO A 219 17.84 -19.31 1.00
C PRO A 219 16.30 -19.29 0.99
N LEU A 220 15.68 -19.68 -0.14
CA LEU A 220 14.21 -19.77 -0.25
C LEU A 220 13.69 -20.91 0.65
N GLU A 221 12.95 -20.59 1.69
CA GLU A 221 12.49 -21.57 2.67
C GLU A 221 11.03 -22.01 2.41
N SER A 222 10.11 -21.06 2.20
CA SER A 222 8.71 -21.37 1.97
C SER A 222 8.46 -21.95 0.58
N ASP A 223 7.48 -22.84 0.45
CA ASP A 223 7.12 -23.46 -0.83
C ASP A 223 6.69 -22.41 -1.86
N ASN A 224 5.90 -21.42 -1.45
CA ASN A 224 5.51 -20.32 -2.33
C ASN A 224 6.73 -19.52 -2.83
N ALA A 225 7.72 -19.28 -2.00
CA ALA A 225 8.95 -18.58 -2.44
C ALA A 225 9.75 -19.45 -3.42
N LYS A 226 9.87 -20.77 -3.17
CA LYS A 226 10.50 -21.70 -4.11
C LYS A 226 9.77 -21.73 -5.44
N ASP A 227 8.45 -21.79 -5.44
CA ASP A 227 7.63 -21.79 -6.66
C ASP A 227 7.71 -20.46 -7.40
N ALA A 228 7.73 -19.35 -6.68
CA ALA A 228 7.77 -18.02 -7.28
C ALA A 228 9.15 -17.64 -7.86
N PHE A 229 10.24 -18.05 -7.21
CA PHE A 229 11.59 -17.57 -7.52
C PHE A 229 12.60 -18.65 -7.89
N GLY A 230 12.34 -19.92 -7.54
CA GLY A 230 13.32 -21.02 -7.63
C GLY A 230 13.84 -21.32 -9.02
N GLU A 231 13.09 -21.00 -10.07
CA GLU A 231 13.54 -21.16 -11.46
C GLU A 231 14.44 -20.02 -11.96
N THR A 232 14.69 -19.00 -11.12
CA THR A 232 15.44 -17.81 -11.51
C THR A 232 16.94 -18.10 -11.52
N GLN A 233 17.60 -17.98 -12.67
CA GLN A 233 19.03 -18.25 -12.81
C GLN A 233 19.90 -17.29 -11.97
N ARG A 234 19.48 -16.04 -11.82
CA ARG A 234 20.18 -15.00 -11.04
C ARG A 234 19.39 -14.67 -9.79
N ILE A 235 19.32 -15.64 -8.87
CA ILE A 235 18.49 -15.56 -7.68
C ILE A 235 18.77 -14.32 -6.82
N ALA A 236 19.98 -13.83 -6.76
CA ALA A 236 20.33 -12.61 -6.05
C ALA A 236 19.61 -11.36 -6.61
N GLU A 237 19.23 -11.36 -7.88
CA GLU A 237 18.45 -10.25 -8.48
C GLU A 237 16.98 -10.25 -8.06
N THR A 238 16.53 -11.26 -7.32
CA THR A 238 15.19 -11.28 -6.74
C THR A 238 15.14 -10.59 -5.37
N GLN A 239 16.30 -10.26 -4.78
CA GLN A 239 16.39 -9.74 -3.42
C GLN A 239 16.41 -8.21 -3.41
N PRO A 240 15.42 -7.52 -2.84
CA PRO A 240 15.37 -6.06 -2.74
C PRO A 240 16.61 -5.42 -2.13
N VAL A 241 17.23 -6.05 -1.13
CA VAL A 241 18.44 -5.56 -0.46
C VAL A 241 19.58 -5.27 -1.43
N ASN A 242 19.69 -6.03 -2.53
CA ASN A 242 20.73 -5.87 -3.56
C ASN A 242 20.52 -4.65 -4.47
N PHE A 243 19.37 -3.98 -4.38
CA PHE A 243 19.04 -2.78 -5.17
C PHE A 243 19.04 -1.50 -4.34
N ALA A 244 19.52 -1.56 -3.09
CA ALA A 244 19.66 -0.38 -2.25
C ALA A 244 20.56 0.66 -2.91
N ARG A 245 20.08 1.90 -3.05
CA ARG A 245 20.76 2.99 -3.75
C ARG A 245 20.45 4.35 -3.12
N ARG A 246 21.39 5.29 -3.23
CA ARG A 246 21.28 6.64 -2.64
C ARG A 246 20.02 7.39 -3.05
N ASN A 247 19.65 7.29 -4.32
CA ASN A 247 18.48 8.00 -4.89
C ASN A 247 17.26 7.08 -4.93
N ALA A 248 17.12 6.16 -3.95
CA ALA A 248 15.87 5.43 -3.74
C ALA A 248 14.77 6.42 -3.29
N PRO A 249 13.50 6.20 -3.66
CA PRO A 249 12.41 6.93 -3.03
C PRO A 249 12.48 6.73 -1.51
N PRO A 250 12.06 7.71 -0.70
CA PRO A 250 11.96 7.52 0.74
C PRO A 250 11.15 6.27 1.08
N MET A 251 11.59 5.51 2.10
CA MET A 251 10.96 4.23 2.46
C MET A 251 10.57 4.17 3.93
N LEU A 252 9.37 3.64 4.21
CA LEU A 252 8.95 3.18 5.52
C LEU A 252 8.84 1.65 5.49
N LEU A 253 9.65 0.98 6.32
CA LEU A 253 9.64 -0.48 6.49
C LEU A 253 9.05 -0.76 7.87
N ALA A 254 7.88 -1.36 7.93
CA ALA A 254 7.17 -1.65 9.16
C ALA A 254 7.09 -3.17 9.38
N THR A 255 7.44 -3.63 10.58
CA THR A 255 7.54 -5.05 10.90
C THR A 255 6.92 -5.33 12.27
N GLY A 256 6.24 -6.47 12.41
CA GLY A 256 5.81 -7.00 13.70
C GLY A 256 6.93 -7.78 14.37
N PHE A 257 7.15 -7.57 15.66
CA PHE A 257 8.14 -8.35 16.42
C PHE A 257 7.75 -9.83 16.52
N GLN A 258 6.42 -10.11 16.51
CA GLN A 258 5.86 -11.46 16.58
C GLN A 258 5.55 -12.04 15.19
N ASP A 259 6.20 -11.52 14.14
CA ASP A 259 6.04 -12.05 12.79
C ASP A 259 6.82 -13.35 12.61
N GLU A 260 6.09 -14.47 12.50
CA GLU A 260 6.64 -15.81 12.26
C GLU A 260 6.64 -16.19 10.77
N SER A 261 6.06 -15.36 9.90
CA SER A 261 5.94 -15.63 8.46
C SER A 261 7.04 -14.97 7.64
N VAL A 262 7.43 -13.75 8.05
CA VAL A 262 8.53 -12.99 7.47
C VAL A 262 9.37 -12.45 8.61
N GLU A 263 10.55 -12.99 8.77
CA GLU A 263 11.47 -12.57 9.82
C GLU A 263 11.80 -11.07 9.71
N ARG A 264 11.78 -10.39 10.86
CA ARG A 264 12.06 -8.95 10.96
C ARG A 264 13.40 -8.53 10.37
N ASP A 265 14.38 -9.45 10.37
CA ASP A 265 15.72 -9.23 9.85
C ASP A 265 15.70 -8.85 8.37
N ASN A 266 14.66 -9.24 7.62
CA ASN A 266 14.43 -8.78 6.25
C ASN A 266 14.32 -7.25 6.14
N ALA A 267 13.54 -6.63 7.00
CA ALA A 267 13.35 -5.18 7.00
C ALA A 267 14.58 -4.45 7.54
N GLU A 268 15.24 -5.02 8.56
CA GLU A 268 16.47 -4.49 9.13
C GLU A 268 17.60 -4.50 8.09
N ALA A 269 17.83 -5.63 7.40
CA ALA A 269 18.86 -5.76 6.36
C ALA A 269 18.66 -4.72 5.23
N LEU A 270 17.42 -4.53 4.76
CA LEU A 270 17.15 -3.53 3.73
C LEU A 270 17.33 -2.11 4.27
N TYR A 271 16.89 -1.82 5.50
CA TYR A 271 17.10 -0.53 6.14
C TYR A 271 18.58 -0.20 6.23
N ASP A 272 19.40 -1.12 6.71
CA ASP A 272 20.85 -0.95 6.84
C ASP A 272 21.52 -0.72 5.48
N ALA A 273 21.13 -1.49 4.47
CA ALA A 273 21.63 -1.33 3.11
C ALA A 273 21.28 0.05 2.53
N LEU A 274 20.06 0.55 2.76
CA LEU A 274 19.63 1.88 2.34
C LEU A 274 20.37 2.97 3.11
N ALA A 275 20.50 2.85 4.43
CA ALA A 275 21.22 3.79 5.29
C ALA A 275 22.70 3.88 4.90
N ALA A 276 23.36 2.74 4.61
CA ALA A 276 24.75 2.71 4.13
C ALA A 276 24.94 3.43 2.78
N LYS A 277 23.89 3.56 1.95
CA LYS A 277 23.89 4.35 0.71
C LYS A 277 23.50 5.80 0.94
N GLY A 278 23.11 6.21 2.16
CA GLY A 278 22.60 7.53 2.47
C GLY A 278 21.20 7.80 1.88
N ALA A 279 20.41 6.77 1.67
CA ALA A 279 19.01 6.88 1.27
C ALA A 279 18.11 7.22 2.48
N ARG A 280 16.98 7.87 2.23
CA ARG A 280 15.99 8.17 3.28
C ARG A 280 15.13 6.94 3.56
N ALA A 281 15.34 6.29 4.69
CA ALA A 281 14.56 5.14 5.11
C ALA A 281 14.23 5.22 6.60
N ARG A 282 13.11 4.59 7.00
CA ARG A 282 12.70 4.35 8.39
C ARG A 282 12.36 2.88 8.56
N HIS A 283 12.79 2.31 9.67
CA HIS A 283 12.36 0.99 10.11
C HIS A 283 11.61 1.13 11.43
N VAL A 284 10.40 0.56 11.50
CA VAL A 284 9.53 0.58 12.69
C VAL A 284 9.14 -0.84 13.04
N VAL A 285 9.40 -1.22 14.30
CA VAL A 285 9.04 -2.54 14.84
C VAL A 285 7.90 -2.39 15.85
N PHE A 286 6.81 -3.12 15.64
CA PHE A 286 5.66 -3.18 16.54
C PHE A 286 5.76 -4.45 17.40
N ASN A 287 6.06 -4.29 18.71
CA ASN A 287 6.45 -5.37 19.60
C ASN A 287 5.36 -6.45 19.81
N ASP A 288 4.12 -6.10 19.69
CA ASP A 288 2.94 -6.91 20.00
C ASP A 288 2.15 -7.35 18.76
N LEU A 289 2.64 -7.02 17.56
CA LEU A 289 2.02 -7.42 16.31
C LEU A 289 2.79 -8.55 15.63
N GLY A 290 2.03 -9.48 15.03
CA GLY A 290 2.51 -10.49 14.11
C GLY A 290 2.21 -10.12 12.66
N HIS A 291 2.50 -11.03 11.73
CA HIS A 291 2.39 -10.84 10.28
C HIS A 291 1.03 -10.28 9.82
N ALA A 292 -0.06 -10.95 10.20
CA ALA A 292 -1.40 -10.50 9.86
C ALA A 292 -1.83 -9.27 10.69
N GLY A 293 -1.33 -9.13 11.92
CA GLY A 293 -1.67 -8.04 12.83
C GLY A 293 -1.37 -6.67 12.21
N ILE A 294 -0.22 -6.52 11.57
CA ILE A 294 0.18 -5.26 10.92
C ILE A 294 -0.84 -4.77 9.90
N ILE A 295 -1.35 -5.64 9.05
CA ILE A 295 -2.30 -5.21 8.02
C ILE A 295 -3.73 -5.12 8.56
N MET A 296 -4.09 -5.95 9.53
CA MET A 296 -5.44 -5.96 10.11
C MET A 296 -5.73 -4.72 10.93
N THR A 297 -4.71 -4.11 11.56
CA THR A 297 -4.87 -2.85 12.30
C THR A 297 -5.23 -1.65 11.39
N LEU A 298 -5.16 -1.81 10.07
CA LEU A 298 -5.63 -0.80 9.11
C LEU A 298 -7.11 -0.98 8.73
N ALA A 299 -7.77 -2.04 9.20
CA ALA A 299 -9.20 -2.29 8.98
C ALA A 299 -10.00 -1.85 10.21
N ARG A 300 -11.18 -1.25 10.00
CA ARG A 300 -12.10 -0.91 11.10
C ARG A 300 -12.76 -2.15 11.71
N PRO A 301 -12.96 -2.17 13.03
CA PRO A 301 -12.66 -1.12 14.02
C PRO A 301 -11.25 -1.21 14.62
N PHE A 302 -10.34 -1.98 14.03
CA PHE A 302 -9.02 -2.27 14.60
C PHE A 302 -8.02 -1.11 14.45
N ASP A 303 -8.35 -0.09 13.67
CA ASP A 303 -7.63 1.18 13.53
C ASP A 303 -7.89 2.16 14.70
N ASP A 304 -8.86 1.86 15.58
CA ASP A 304 -9.20 2.68 16.75
C ASP A 304 -8.58 2.07 18.02
N SER A 305 -7.94 2.90 18.84
CA SER A 305 -7.32 2.50 20.11
C SER A 305 -8.27 1.86 21.13
N ARG A 306 -9.59 1.99 20.94
CA ARG A 306 -10.61 1.33 21.79
C ARG A 306 -10.78 -0.15 21.46
N PHE A 307 -10.48 -0.57 20.24
CA PHE A 307 -10.73 -1.92 19.73
C PHE A 307 -9.52 -2.56 19.09
N GLY A 308 -8.46 -1.80 18.81
CA GLY A 308 -7.30 -2.23 18.09
C GLY A 308 -6.06 -1.36 18.37
N ASP A 309 -5.23 -1.19 17.37
CA ASP A 309 -3.94 -0.53 17.47
C ASP A 309 -3.72 0.47 16.32
N PRO A 310 -3.86 1.77 16.57
CA PRO A 310 -3.71 2.81 15.56
C PRO A 310 -2.25 3.07 15.16
N ARG A 311 -1.26 2.49 15.85
CA ARG A 311 0.16 2.84 15.65
C ARG A 311 0.67 2.58 14.24
N VAL A 312 0.18 1.54 13.57
CA VAL A 312 0.57 1.25 12.17
C VAL A 312 0.00 2.31 11.24
N GLU A 313 -1.27 2.65 11.41
CA GLU A 313 -1.92 3.73 10.65
C GLU A 313 -1.23 5.08 10.88
N ASP A 314 -0.93 5.40 12.14
CA ASP A 314 -0.23 6.64 12.50
C ASP A 314 1.16 6.72 11.86
N ALA A 315 1.92 5.62 11.87
CA ALA A 315 3.24 5.57 11.26
C ALA A 315 3.16 5.81 9.74
N VAL A 316 2.23 5.14 9.06
CA VAL A 316 2.00 5.28 7.61
C VAL A 316 1.53 6.70 7.28
N THR A 317 0.52 7.20 8.00
CA THR A 317 -0.07 8.53 7.75
C THR A 317 0.93 9.64 8.02
N THR A 318 1.72 9.52 9.09
CA THR A 318 2.78 10.48 9.42
C THR A 318 3.84 10.51 8.32
N PHE A 319 4.30 9.35 7.87
CA PHE A 319 5.28 9.25 6.80
C PHE A 319 4.78 9.90 5.50
N LEU A 320 3.56 9.57 5.07
CA LEU A 320 2.95 10.16 3.87
C LEU A 320 2.78 11.67 3.98
N ARG A 321 2.32 12.18 5.14
CA ARG A 321 2.18 13.63 5.37
C ARG A 321 3.51 14.37 5.31
N GLU A 322 4.58 13.80 5.84
CA GLU A 322 5.91 14.41 5.76
C GLU A 322 6.39 14.51 4.31
N LEU A 323 6.18 13.46 3.51
CA LEU A 323 6.55 13.47 2.10
C LEU A 323 5.75 14.53 1.32
N GLU A 324 4.44 14.64 1.55
CA GLU A 324 3.59 15.66 0.95
C GLU A 324 4.02 17.09 1.33
N GLN A 325 4.38 17.30 2.61
CA GLN A 325 4.90 18.60 3.06
C GLN A 325 6.25 18.96 2.40
N ASP A 326 7.15 17.99 2.29
CA ASP A 326 8.44 18.17 1.63
C ASP A 326 8.25 18.52 0.14
N ALA A 327 7.41 17.78 -0.57
CA ALA A 327 7.06 18.04 -1.96
C ALA A 327 6.40 19.41 -2.15
N ALA A 328 5.52 19.84 -1.25
CA ALA A 328 4.91 21.18 -1.28
C ALA A 328 5.95 22.29 -1.07
N ARG A 329 6.89 22.09 -0.15
CA ARG A 329 8.01 23.03 0.08
C ARG A 329 8.90 23.14 -1.15
N GLU A 330 9.22 22.03 -1.81
CA GLU A 330 10.04 22.01 -3.02
C GLU A 330 9.35 22.71 -4.18
N ARG A 331 8.05 22.45 -4.40
CA ARG A 331 7.24 23.17 -5.42
C ARG A 331 7.22 24.67 -5.17
N THR A 332 7.04 25.11 -3.91
CA THR A 332 7.05 26.52 -3.54
C THR A 332 8.42 27.17 -3.82
N ARG A 333 9.51 26.47 -3.49
CA ARG A 333 10.89 26.95 -3.76
C ARG A 333 11.16 27.03 -5.26
N ALA A 334 10.73 26.02 -6.03
CA ALA A 334 10.87 25.99 -7.49
C ALA A 334 10.09 27.13 -8.15
N ALA A 335 8.85 27.37 -7.75
CA ALA A 335 8.03 28.47 -8.25
C ALA A 335 8.64 29.85 -7.94
N ARG A 336 9.22 30.04 -6.74
CA ARG A 336 9.93 31.25 -6.39
C ARG A 336 11.16 31.45 -7.27
N ARG A 337 12.00 30.42 -7.46
CA ARG A 337 13.18 30.51 -8.34
C ARG A 337 12.80 30.82 -9.78
N ALA A 338 11.71 30.21 -10.29
CA ALA A 338 11.22 30.48 -11.64
C ALA A 338 10.80 31.96 -11.81
N ARG A 339 10.11 32.54 -10.82
CA ARG A 339 9.75 33.99 -10.81
C ARG A 339 10.96 34.88 -10.78
N GLU A 340 11.97 34.58 -9.94
CA GLU A 340 13.22 35.34 -9.84
C GLU A 340 14.00 35.31 -11.17
N LEU A 341 14.07 34.14 -11.81
CA LEU A 341 14.71 34.00 -13.14
C LEU A 341 13.97 34.79 -14.23
N GLN A 342 12.64 34.74 -14.22
CA GLN A 342 11.82 35.49 -15.18
C GLN A 342 12.03 37.01 -14.99
N ALA A 343 11.96 37.49 -13.76
CA ALA A 343 12.20 38.91 -13.46
C ALA A 343 13.60 39.37 -13.92
N THR A 344 14.63 38.53 -13.76
CA THR A 344 15.99 38.85 -14.24
C THR A 344 16.05 38.90 -15.77
N ARG A 345 15.38 37.97 -16.47
CA ARG A 345 15.30 37.99 -17.94
C ARG A 345 14.56 39.24 -18.44
N ASP A 346 13.44 39.58 -17.81
CA ASP A 346 12.67 40.78 -18.18
C ASP A 346 13.46 42.06 -17.98
N ALA A 347 14.22 42.15 -16.87
CA ALA A 347 15.10 43.27 -16.62
C ALA A 347 16.24 43.38 -17.64
N GLN A 348 16.85 42.25 -18.03
CA GLN A 348 17.89 42.23 -19.08
C GLN A 348 17.32 42.67 -20.44
N SER A 349 16.17 42.13 -20.84
CA SER A 349 15.50 42.49 -22.09
C SER A 349 15.14 43.98 -22.14
N GLN A 350 14.70 44.57 -21.02
CA GLN A 350 14.44 46.01 -20.90
C GLN A 350 15.73 46.85 -21.02
N ALA A 351 16.82 46.41 -20.39
CA ALA A 351 18.10 47.11 -20.48
C ALA A 351 18.69 47.08 -21.91
N GLU A 352 18.56 45.93 -22.60
CA GLU A 352 18.95 45.79 -24.01
C GLU A 352 18.12 46.69 -24.93
N ALA A 353 16.79 46.74 -24.74
CA ALA A 353 15.90 47.61 -25.49
C ALA A 353 16.21 49.10 -25.28
N GLN A 354 16.49 49.51 -24.04
CA GLN A 354 16.92 50.88 -23.73
C GLN A 354 18.29 51.22 -24.32
N GLY A 355 19.24 50.27 -24.29
CA GLY A 355 20.56 50.43 -24.90
C GLY A 355 20.49 50.59 -26.43
N ALA A 356 19.63 49.78 -27.08
CA ALA A 356 19.38 49.86 -28.53
C ALA A 356 18.72 51.21 -28.95
N ALA A 357 17.79 51.70 -28.12
CA ALA A 357 17.15 53.01 -28.36
C ALA A 357 18.14 54.19 -28.20
N ALA A 358 19.12 54.09 -27.30
CA ALA A 358 20.12 55.12 -27.07
C ALA A 358 21.23 55.16 -28.17
N THR A 359 21.37 54.10 -28.96
CA THR A 359 22.36 53.99 -30.05
C THR A 359 21.78 54.30 -31.44
N SER A 360 20.52 54.74 -31.57
CA SER A 360 19.93 55.20 -32.84
C SER A 360 20.56 56.55 -33.22
N PRO A 361 21.24 56.71 -34.39
CA PRO A 361 21.81 58.00 -34.77
C PRO A 361 20.67 58.96 -35.09
N GLY A 362 20.51 59.94 -34.20
CA GLY A 362 19.65 61.08 -34.46
C GLY A 362 20.34 62.04 -35.45
N ASP A 363 19.55 62.51 -36.41
CA ASP A 363 19.62 63.66 -37.20
C ASP A 363 20.74 63.77 -38.25
N GLU A 364 20.42 63.36 -39.44
CA GLU A 364 20.89 64.08 -40.66
C GLU A 364 20.41 65.52 -40.62
N VAL A 365 21.34 66.44 -40.37
CA VAL A 365 21.16 67.87 -40.56
C VAL A 365 20.99 68.15 -42.03
N GLN A 366 19.78 68.49 -42.48
CA GLN A 366 19.51 69.09 -43.78
C GLN A 366 20.22 70.49 -43.84
N ALA A 367 21.36 70.53 -44.55
CA ALA A 367 21.94 71.76 -45.03
C ALA A 367 21.27 72.16 -46.35
N SER A 368 20.28 73.09 -46.25
CA SER A 368 19.75 73.84 -47.38
C SER A 368 20.80 74.84 -47.88
N GLY A 369 21.45 74.56 -49.00
CA GLY A 369 22.28 75.52 -49.74
C GLY A 369 21.51 76.12 -50.93
N ASP A 370 20.99 77.30 -50.78
CA ASP A 370 20.52 78.15 -51.88
C ASP A 370 21.62 78.48 -52.82
N ILE A 371 21.54 78.09 -54.10
CA ILE A 371 22.33 78.58 -55.19
C ILE A 371 21.35 79.20 -56.22
N GLN A 372 21.36 80.54 -56.25
CA GLN A 372 20.74 81.33 -57.32
C GLN A 372 21.58 81.23 -58.63
N PRO A 373 20.97 81.18 -59.82
CA PRO A 373 21.66 81.30 -61.08
C PRO A 373 21.79 82.76 -61.49
N SER A 374 22.98 83.28 -61.67
CA SER A 374 23.27 84.52 -62.40
C SER A 374 23.41 84.21 -63.84
N GLY A 375 22.66 84.95 -64.67
CA GLY A 375 22.64 84.93 -66.14
C GLY A 375 23.88 85.48 -66.78
N GLY A 376 24.06 85.15 -68.07
CA GLY A 376 24.99 85.65 -69.05
C GLY A 376 24.88 84.84 -70.31
#